data_f6374b8f217f339a383a940966cc8ac0
#
_entry.id   f6374b8f217f339a383a940966cc8ac0
#
_cell.length_a   1.000
_cell.length_b   1.000
_cell.length_c   1.000
_cell.angle_alpha   90.00
_cell.angle_beta   90.00
_cell.angle_gamma   90.00
#
_symmetry.space_group_name_H-M   'P 1'
#
loop_
_entity.id
_entity.type
_entity.pdbx_description
1 polymer ?
#
loop_
_entity_poly.entity_id
_entity_poly.type
_entity_poly.pdbx_seq_one_letter_code
_entity_poly.pdbx_strand_id
1 'polypeptide(L)'
;MNHFITGIIDFCVELLYPKRCVTCDKVLLKMEKEQGFCRTCAGKVRLIGSVYCLKCGMPMKRNDELCDNCKSTNHQFIQNKAIFRYSGDMKNAMYRFKYSNKRCYGKVFAKHAMMN
;
A
#
# COMPACT_ATOMS: atom_id res chain seq x y z
N MET A 1 25.31 -4.59 26.51
CA MET A 1 26.24 -4.61 25.37
C MET A 1 25.53 -4.94 24.02
N ASN A 2 24.54 -5.82 24.01
CA ASN A 2 23.86 -6.21 22.78
C ASN A 2 23.01 -5.10 22.13
N HIS A 3 22.40 -4.21 22.91
CA HIS A 3 21.59 -3.10 22.37
C HIS A 3 22.41 -2.02 21.64
N PHE A 4 23.67 -1.83 22.00
CA PHE A 4 24.52 -0.84 21.36
C PHE A 4 25.00 -1.31 19.98
N ILE A 5 25.32 -2.60 19.87
CA ILE A 5 25.75 -3.24 18.62
C ILE A 5 24.59 -3.30 17.61
N THR A 6 23.37 -3.65 18.05
CA THR A 6 22.18 -3.64 17.20
C THR A 6 21.87 -2.23 16.70
N GLY A 7 22.01 -1.20 17.52
CA GLY A 7 21.82 0.20 17.09
C GLY A 7 22.80 0.65 16.01
N ILE A 8 24.07 0.25 16.11
CA ILE A 8 25.09 0.56 15.09
C ILE A 8 24.81 -0.18 13.78
N ILE A 9 24.46 -1.46 13.87
CA ILE A 9 24.11 -2.27 12.69
C ILE A 9 22.87 -1.70 11.99
N ASP A 10 21.83 -1.36 12.75
CA ASP A 10 20.62 -0.73 12.21
C ASP A 10 20.90 0.60 11.53
N PHE A 11 21.78 1.42 12.12
CA PHE A 11 22.23 2.68 11.54
C PHE A 11 22.99 2.47 10.22
N CYS A 12 23.93 1.50 10.19
CA CYS A 12 24.68 1.18 8.98
C CYS A 12 23.78 0.61 7.88
N VAL A 13 22.83 -0.27 8.24
CA VAL A 13 21.86 -0.83 7.29
C VAL A 13 20.96 0.28 6.73
N GLU A 14 20.54 1.21 7.57
CA GLU A 14 19.70 2.33 7.15
C GLU A 14 20.44 3.33 6.26
N LEU A 15 21.75 3.47 6.44
CA LEU A 15 22.61 4.29 5.59
C LEU A 15 22.79 3.67 4.20
N LEU A 16 22.96 2.35 4.12
CA LEU A 16 23.18 1.62 2.87
C LEU A 16 21.85 1.32 2.13
N TYR A 17 20.79 1.06 2.89
CA TYR A 17 19.47 0.70 2.37
C TYR A 17 18.36 1.56 3.01
N PRO A 18 18.32 2.87 2.70
CA PRO A 18 17.30 3.74 3.27
C PRO A 18 15.91 3.34 2.82
N LYS A 19 14.93 3.47 3.72
CA LYS A 19 13.52 3.28 3.37
C LYS A 19 13.10 4.33 2.33
N ARG A 20 12.41 3.87 1.30
CA ARG A 20 11.99 4.71 0.17
C ARG A 20 10.48 4.75 0.04
N CYS A 21 9.98 5.86 -0.47
CA CYS A 21 8.58 6.04 -0.78
C CYS A 21 8.11 5.01 -1.81
N VAL A 22 7.02 4.32 -1.52
CA VAL A 22 6.46 3.26 -2.40
C VAL A 22 6.02 3.81 -3.76
N THR A 23 5.61 5.08 -3.81
CA THR A 23 5.08 5.70 -5.04
C THR A 23 6.12 6.42 -5.88
N CYS A 24 7.03 7.19 -5.28
CA CYS A 24 8.02 7.99 -6.03
C CYS A 24 9.48 7.57 -5.84
N ASP A 25 9.72 6.58 -4.98
CA ASP A 25 11.06 6.04 -4.67
C ASP A 25 12.04 7.03 -4.02
N LYS A 26 11.58 8.19 -3.57
CA LYS A 26 12.39 9.10 -2.77
C LYS A 26 12.71 8.51 -1.40
N VAL A 27 13.88 8.83 -0.86
CA VAL A 27 14.26 8.45 0.50
C VAL A 27 13.30 9.11 1.49
N LEU A 28 12.77 8.32 2.41
CA LEU A 28 11.80 8.78 3.41
C LEU A 28 12.52 9.43 4.60
N LEU A 29 11.95 10.53 5.07
CA LEU A 29 12.34 11.14 6.34
C LEU A 29 11.89 10.26 7.52
N LYS A 30 12.50 10.46 8.69
CA LYS A 30 12.25 9.64 9.88
C LYS A 30 10.75 9.52 10.23
N MET A 31 10.00 10.60 10.09
CA MET A 31 8.56 10.64 10.37
C MET A 31 7.69 9.94 9.30
N GLU A 32 8.22 9.79 8.10
CA GLU A 32 7.50 9.20 6.96
C GLU A 32 7.69 7.69 6.84
N LYS A 33 8.73 7.15 7.50
CA LYS A 33 9.13 5.74 7.41
C LYS A 33 8.07 4.75 7.85
N GLU A 34 7.24 5.14 8.82
CA GLU A 34 6.18 4.29 9.31
C GLU A 34 5.03 4.10 8.31
N GLN A 35 4.71 5.16 7.59
CA GLN A 35 3.62 5.14 6.60
C GLN A 35 4.07 4.55 5.26
N GLY A 36 5.36 4.64 4.94
CA GLY A 36 5.92 4.16 3.67
C GLY A 36 5.69 5.09 2.49
N PHE A 37 5.11 6.27 2.70
CA PHE A 37 4.87 7.30 1.70
C PHE A 37 5.50 8.62 2.12
N CYS A 38 6.14 9.34 1.19
CA CYS A 38 6.58 10.69 1.47
C CYS A 38 5.38 11.64 1.59
N ARG A 39 5.59 12.80 2.21
CA ARG A 39 4.54 13.79 2.46
C ARG A 39 3.73 14.14 1.21
N THR A 40 4.40 14.34 0.08
CA THR A 40 3.75 14.67 -1.19
C THR A 40 2.90 13.52 -1.73
N CYS A 41 3.40 12.28 -1.66
CA CYS A 41 2.70 11.10 -2.16
C CYS A 41 1.57 10.64 -1.23
N ALA A 42 1.72 10.82 0.08
CA ALA A 42 0.67 10.48 1.05
C ALA A 42 -0.64 11.22 0.76
N GLY A 43 -0.57 12.46 0.28
CA GLY A 43 -1.74 13.24 -0.12
C GLY A 43 -2.40 12.76 -1.43
N LYS A 44 -1.69 12.01 -2.26
CA LYS A 44 -2.17 11.50 -3.55
C LYS A 44 -2.70 10.07 -3.48
N VAL A 45 -2.20 9.28 -2.55
CA VAL A 45 -2.63 7.89 -2.33
C VAL A 45 -4.03 7.90 -1.70
N ARG A 46 -4.96 7.21 -2.35
CA ARG A 46 -6.33 7.12 -1.87
C ARG A 46 -6.64 5.70 -1.42
N LEU A 47 -7.04 5.60 -0.17
CA LEU A 47 -7.63 4.38 0.38
C LEU A 47 -9.07 4.24 -0.12
N ILE A 48 -9.54 3.01 -0.20
CA ILE A 48 -10.95 2.72 -0.46
C ILE A 48 -11.70 2.92 0.86
N GLY A 49 -12.69 3.81 0.84
CA GLY A 49 -13.50 4.13 2.01
C GLY A 49 -14.50 3.02 2.37
N SER A 50 -15.49 3.37 3.16
CA SER A 50 -16.53 2.44 3.64
C SER A 50 -17.55 2.02 2.57
N VAL A 51 -17.65 2.77 1.46
CA VAL A 51 -18.61 2.49 0.38
C VAL A 51 -17.92 1.75 -0.76
N TYR A 52 -18.01 0.44 -0.74
CA TYR A 52 -17.41 -0.44 -1.74
C TYR A 52 -18.27 -1.68 -2.00
N CYS A 53 -18.06 -2.33 -3.14
CA CYS A 53 -18.75 -3.56 -3.48
C CYS A 53 -18.30 -4.70 -2.55
N LEU A 54 -19.22 -5.34 -1.86
CA LEU A 54 -18.94 -6.45 -0.94
C LEU A 54 -18.35 -7.68 -1.63
N LYS A 55 -18.53 -7.82 -2.93
CA LYS A 55 -17.99 -8.95 -3.70
C LYS A 55 -16.58 -8.68 -4.22
N CYS A 56 -16.36 -7.63 -5.02
CA CYS A 56 -15.09 -7.37 -5.68
C CYS A 56 -14.22 -6.30 -5.00
N GLY A 57 -14.75 -5.57 -4.02
CA GLY A 57 -14.02 -4.52 -3.31
C GLY A 57 -13.87 -3.20 -4.08
N MET A 58 -14.50 -3.05 -5.23
CA MET A 58 -14.45 -1.81 -6.01
C MET A 58 -15.12 -0.65 -5.25
N PRO A 59 -14.53 0.56 -5.21
CA PRO A 59 -15.19 1.70 -4.59
C PRO A 59 -16.44 2.10 -5.37
N MET A 60 -17.51 2.39 -4.65
CA MET A 60 -18.79 2.76 -5.24
C MET A 60 -19.21 4.17 -4.82
N LYS A 61 -20.09 4.76 -5.61
CA LYS A 61 -20.71 6.07 -5.29
C LYS A 61 -22.00 5.92 -4.50
N ARG A 62 -22.69 4.78 -4.66
CA ARG A 62 -23.93 4.45 -3.96
C ARG A 62 -23.66 3.44 -2.87
N ASN A 63 -24.46 3.46 -1.83
CA ASN A 63 -24.37 2.50 -0.73
C ASN A 63 -25.15 1.20 -1.07
N ASP A 64 -24.87 0.64 -2.25
CA ASP A 64 -25.37 -0.68 -2.65
C ASP A 64 -24.44 -1.78 -2.15
N GLU A 65 -24.95 -2.99 -1.98
CA GLU A 65 -24.14 -4.14 -1.57
C GLU A 65 -23.19 -4.60 -2.69
N LEU A 66 -23.65 -4.59 -3.93
CA LEU A 66 -22.89 -5.06 -5.10
C LEU A 66 -22.86 -4.00 -6.20
N CYS A 67 -21.73 -3.94 -6.90
CA CYS A 67 -21.62 -3.13 -8.11
C CYS A 67 -22.37 -3.78 -9.28
N ASP A 68 -22.67 -3.01 -10.31
CA ASP A 68 -23.46 -3.48 -11.46
C ASP A 68 -22.83 -4.70 -12.15
N ASN A 69 -21.50 -4.73 -12.23
CA ASN A 69 -20.77 -5.87 -12.79
C ASN A 69 -20.95 -7.14 -11.94
N CYS A 70 -20.89 -7.04 -10.61
CA CYS A 70 -21.07 -8.19 -9.72
C CYS A 70 -22.54 -8.65 -9.63
N LYS A 71 -23.50 -7.76 -9.90
CA LYS A 71 -24.92 -8.11 -10.02
C LYS A 71 -25.19 -8.95 -11.27
N SER A 72 -24.51 -8.66 -12.38
CA SER A 72 -24.70 -9.32 -13.66
C SER A 72 -23.80 -10.53 -13.90
N THR A 73 -22.69 -10.66 -13.16
CA THR A 73 -21.70 -11.72 -13.36
C THR A 73 -21.63 -12.62 -12.14
N ASN A 74 -21.71 -13.93 -12.35
CA ASN A 74 -21.54 -14.91 -11.28
C ASN A 74 -20.05 -15.24 -11.08
N HIS A 75 -19.41 -14.58 -10.13
CA HIS A 75 -18.04 -14.85 -9.76
C HIS A 75 -17.93 -16.06 -8.81
N GLN A 76 -16.95 -16.90 -9.03
CA GLN A 76 -16.73 -18.11 -8.21
C GLN A 76 -16.09 -17.78 -6.84
N PHE A 77 -15.40 -16.67 -6.69
CA PHE A 77 -14.83 -16.27 -5.42
C PHE A 77 -15.91 -15.73 -4.45
N ILE A 78 -15.67 -15.89 -3.15
CA ILE A 78 -16.62 -15.46 -2.11
C ILE A 78 -16.58 -13.94 -1.96
N GLN A 79 -15.39 -13.37 -1.72
CA GLN A 79 -15.20 -11.94 -1.48
C GLN A 79 -13.76 -11.54 -1.82
N ASN A 80 -13.61 -10.31 -2.31
CA ASN A 80 -12.33 -9.65 -2.45
C ASN A 80 -12.39 -8.29 -1.76
N LYS A 81 -11.36 -7.93 -1.03
CA LYS A 81 -11.23 -6.62 -0.37
C LYS A 81 -10.04 -5.88 -0.96
N ALA A 82 -10.29 -4.70 -1.48
CA ALA A 82 -9.24 -3.80 -1.95
C ALA A 82 -8.97 -2.72 -0.89
N ILE A 83 -7.72 -2.33 -0.74
CA ILE A 83 -7.26 -1.35 0.26
C ILE A 83 -7.03 0.01 -0.41
N PHE A 84 -6.32 0.00 -1.53
CA PHE A 84 -5.96 1.20 -2.28
C PHE A 84 -6.75 1.30 -3.57
N ARG A 85 -7.10 2.52 -3.93
CA ARG A 85 -7.62 2.79 -5.26
C ARG A 85 -6.50 2.61 -6.28
N TYR A 86 -6.69 1.74 -7.25
CA TYR A 86 -5.72 1.44 -8.31
C TYR A 86 -5.75 2.53 -9.38
N SER A 87 -5.06 3.62 -9.13
CA SER A 87 -4.98 4.77 -10.05
C SER A 87 -3.66 5.51 -9.86
N GLY A 88 -3.21 6.20 -10.90
CA GLY A 88 -2.06 7.11 -10.86
C GLY A 88 -0.81 6.51 -10.20
N ASP A 89 -0.37 7.14 -9.13
CA ASP A 89 0.87 6.79 -8.43
C ASP A 89 0.85 5.38 -7.83
N MET A 90 -0.31 4.89 -7.39
CA MET A 90 -0.43 3.53 -6.85
C MET A 90 -0.23 2.47 -7.95
N LYS A 91 -0.68 2.73 -9.16
CA LYS A 91 -0.42 1.87 -10.31
C LYS A 91 1.08 1.73 -10.58
N ASN A 92 1.83 2.83 -10.52
CA ASN A 92 3.28 2.84 -10.68
C ASN A 92 3.99 2.10 -9.52
N ALA A 93 3.51 2.26 -8.29
CA ALA A 93 4.02 1.56 -7.12
C ALA A 93 3.85 0.04 -7.27
N MET A 94 2.69 -0.42 -7.69
CA MET A 94 2.42 -1.85 -7.92
C MET A 94 3.27 -2.41 -9.07
N TYR A 95 3.47 -1.63 -10.13
CA TYR A 95 4.34 -2.03 -11.23
C TYR A 95 5.78 -2.25 -10.75
N ARG A 96 6.34 -1.31 -9.99
CA ARG A 96 7.69 -1.46 -9.42
C ARG A 96 7.79 -2.62 -8.45
N PHE A 97 6.78 -2.83 -7.61
CA PHE A 97 6.73 -3.97 -6.70
C PHE A 97 6.80 -5.30 -7.44
N LYS A 98 6.05 -5.44 -8.53
CA LYS A 98 5.97 -6.69 -9.30
C LYS A 98 7.18 -6.92 -10.21
N TYR A 99 7.69 -5.87 -10.86
CA TYR A 99 8.62 -6.01 -11.98
C TYR A 99 9.99 -5.37 -11.77
N SER A 100 10.15 -4.49 -10.80
CA SER A 100 11.44 -3.83 -10.51
C SER A 100 12.10 -4.33 -9.21
N ASN A 101 11.74 -5.52 -8.76
CA ASN A 101 12.31 -6.16 -7.57
C ASN A 101 12.23 -5.33 -6.28
N LYS A 102 11.25 -4.45 -6.16
CA LYS A 102 11.01 -3.63 -4.97
C LYS A 102 10.19 -4.37 -3.89
N ARG A 103 10.70 -5.53 -3.48
CA ARG A 103 10.04 -6.40 -2.47
C ARG A 103 9.86 -5.71 -1.11
N CYS A 104 10.71 -4.73 -0.80
CA CYS A 104 10.59 -3.92 0.41
C CYS A 104 9.25 -3.18 0.53
N TYR A 105 8.58 -2.88 -0.58
CA TYR A 105 7.25 -2.28 -0.60
C TYR A 105 6.16 -3.20 -0.04
N GLY A 106 6.37 -4.51 -0.06
CA GLY A 106 5.43 -5.50 0.47
C GLY A 106 5.12 -5.28 1.96
N LYS A 107 6.08 -4.85 2.75
CA LYS A 107 5.88 -4.53 4.18
C LYS A 107 4.91 -3.37 4.37
N VAL A 108 5.00 -2.34 3.53
CA VAL A 108 4.10 -1.18 3.54
C VAL A 108 2.69 -1.60 3.16
N PHE A 109 2.54 -2.37 2.09
CA PHE A 109 1.24 -2.89 1.66
C PHE A 109 0.60 -3.79 2.71
N ALA A 110 1.37 -4.70 3.31
CA ALA A 110 0.90 -5.59 4.37
C ALA A 110 0.43 -4.80 5.61
N LYS A 111 1.18 -3.77 6.03
CA LYS A 111 0.80 -2.91 7.16
C LYS A 111 -0.56 -2.24 6.91
N HIS A 112 -0.75 -1.64 5.75
CA HIS A 112 -2.02 -1.00 5.40
C HIS A 112 -3.17 -2.01 5.28
N ALA A 113 -2.89 -3.23 4.81
CA ALA A 113 -3.88 -4.30 4.76
C ALA A 113 -4.35 -4.74 6.15
N MET A 114 -3.47 -4.78 7.13
CA MET A 114 -3.82 -5.16 8.51
C MET A 114 -4.58 -4.06 9.26
N MET A 115 -4.42 -2.79 8.87
CA MET A 115 -5.06 -1.65 9.52
C MET A 115 -6.47 -1.35 8.98
N ASN A 116 -6.86 -1.94 7.86
CA ASN A 116 -8.13 -1.74 7.17
C ASN A 116 -8.87 -3.06 6.94
#